data_d1c28ce3025a34a8363fba44cc9f193f
#
_entry.id   d1c28ce3025a34a8363fba44cc9f193f
#
_cell.length_a   1.000
_cell.length_b   1.000
_cell.length_c   1.000
_cell.angle_alpha   90.00
_cell.angle_beta   90.00
_cell.angle_gamma   90.00
#
_symmetry.space_group_name_H-M   'P 1'
#
loop_
_entity.id
_entity.type
_entity.pdbx_description
1 polymer ?
#
loop_
_entity_poly.entity_id
_entity_poly.type
_entity_poly.pdbx_seq_one_letter_code
_entity_poly.pdbx_strand_id
1 'polypeptide(L)'
;PVLLWILIGGVFFGAVTDFGALYASVKNEGKSMGMLIEKYIGKFGRKIFLLFCWLFTLIVTAAFADMVAGTFNSYTVVDGVSQLSDAATTNGAAGMVSIMFMVFAVVFGLLQKKFNLSGWKEAALGILCIIASFAIGMNFPLIFNKDTWSYITFVYIFFAAVLPMWLLKQPRDYMTTFMFICMIACLLYTSDAAD
;
A
#
# COMPACT_ATOMS: atom_id res chain seq x y z
N PRO A 1 -12.13 -19.64 -13.98
CA PRO A 1 -13.12 -18.61 -13.64
C PRO A 1 -12.50 -17.31 -13.12
N VAL A 2 -11.48 -17.38 -12.22
CA VAL A 2 -10.86 -16.19 -11.62
C VAL A 2 -10.16 -15.30 -12.65
N LEU A 3 -9.40 -15.87 -13.57
CA LEU A 3 -8.69 -15.14 -14.62
C LEU A 3 -9.67 -14.38 -15.55
N LEU A 4 -10.77 -15.00 -15.93
CA LEU A 4 -11.82 -14.36 -16.72
C LEU A 4 -12.46 -13.19 -15.95
N TRP A 5 -12.69 -13.36 -14.66
CA TRP A 5 -13.23 -12.29 -13.81
C TRP A 5 -12.27 -11.11 -13.69
N ILE A 6 -10.98 -11.37 -13.51
CA ILE A 6 -9.94 -10.31 -13.45
C ILE A 6 -9.86 -9.56 -14.79
N LEU A 7 -9.80 -10.28 -15.92
CA LEU A 7 -9.70 -9.65 -17.23
C LEU A 7 -10.96 -8.88 -17.61
N ILE A 8 -12.13 -9.54 -17.58
CA ILE A 8 -13.39 -8.92 -17.99
C ILE A 8 -13.82 -7.88 -16.97
N GLY A 9 -13.75 -8.19 -15.67
CA GLY A 9 -14.07 -7.27 -14.59
C GLY A 9 -13.16 -6.05 -14.58
N GLY A 10 -11.85 -6.24 -14.71
CA GLY A 10 -10.87 -5.14 -14.76
C GLY A 10 -11.08 -4.21 -15.95
N VAL A 11 -11.39 -4.75 -17.13
CA VAL A 11 -11.64 -3.94 -18.33
C VAL A 11 -13.00 -3.25 -18.27
N PHE A 12 -14.09 -4.02 -18.06
CA PHE A 12 -15.44 -3.45 -18.17
C PHE A 12 -15.89 -2.70 -16.93
N PHE A 13 -15.59 -3.18 -15.73
CA PHE A 13 -15.98 -2.48 -14.50
C PHE A 13 -14.89 -1.51 -13.98
N GLY A 14 -13.63 -1.81 -14.18
CA GLY A 14 -12.52 -0.92 -13.80
C GLY A 14 -12.29 0.17 -14.84
N ALA A 15 -11.67 -0.18 -15.97
CA ALA A 15 -11.21 0.81 -16.94
C ALA A 15 -12.34 1.68 -17.54
N VAL A 16 -13.53 1.12 -17.80
CA VAL A 16 -14.66 1.89 -18.36
C VAL A 16 -15.21 2.89 -17.33
N THR A 17 -15.31 2.50 -16.06
CA THR A 17 -15.79 3.41 -15.00
C THR A 17 -14.76 4.52 -14.72
N ASP A 18 -13.47 4.18 -14.67
CA ASP A 18 -12.39 5.14 -14.46
C ASP A 18 -12.29 6.14 -15.62
N PHE A 19 -12.39 5.63 -16.86
CA PHE A 19 -12.43 6.47 -18.05
C PHE A 19 -13.65 7.39 -18.04
N GLY A 20 -14.83 6.86 -17.70
CA GLY A 20 -16.07 7.65 -17.59
C GLY A 20 -15.96 8.76 -16.55
N ALA A 21 -15.39 8.47 -15.38
CA ALA A 21 -15.17 9.44 -14.32
C ALA A 21 -14.16 10.52 -14.75
N LEU A 22 -13.05 10.13 -15.38
CA LEU A 22 -12.04 11.04 -15.90
C LEU A 22 -12.61 11.94 -17.01
N TYR A 23 -13.34 11.35 -17.97
CA TYR A 23 -13.99 12.10 -19.04
C TYR A 23 -15.00 13.13 -18.50
N ALA A 24 -15.83 12.72 -17.54
CA ALA A 24 -16.78 13.62 -16.90
C ALA A 24 -16.09 14.77 -16.15
N SER A 25 -14.98 14.49 -15.48
CA SER A 25 -14.17 15.49 -14.79
C SER A 25 -13.54 16.48 -15.78
N VAL A 26 -12.86 16.00 -16.81
CA VAL A 26 -12.22 16.84 -17.84
C VAL A 26 -13.24 17.73 -18.55
N LYS A 27 -14.39 17.17 -18.95
CA LYS A 27 -15.48 17.93 -19.59
C LYS A 27 -16.07 19.03 -18.69
N ASN A 28 -15.91 18.93 -17.39
CA ASN A 28 -16.39 19.88 -16.40
C ASN A 28 -15.23 20.63 -15.68
N GLU A 29 -14.19 21.01 -16.42
CA GLU A 29 -13.08 21.85 -15.93
C GLU A 29 -12.26 21.21 -14.78
N GLY A 30 -12.12 19.89 -14.77
CA GLY A 30 -11.36 19.18 -13.74
C GLY A 30 -12.06 19.08 -12.38
N LYS A 31 -13.39 19.22 -12.32
CA LYS A 31 -14.15 19.12 -11.08
C LYS A 31 -14.16 17.69 -10.55
N SER A 32 -14.08 17.58 -9.22
CA SER A 32 -14.19 16.28 -8.52
C SER A 32 -15.62 15.70 -8.64
N MET A 33 -15.75 14.36 -8.49
CA MET A 33 -17.07 13.70 -8.56
C MET A 33 -18.10 14.29 -7.59
N GLY A 34 -17.69 14.70 -6.38
CA GLY A 34 -18.58 15.38 -5.44
C GLY A 34 -19.14 16.70 -5.96
N MET A 35 -18.34 17.46 -6.72
CA MET A 35 -18.78 18.71 -7.35
C MET A 35 -19.65 18.45 -8.57
N LEU A 36 -19.41 17.38 -9.31
CA LEU A 36 -20.26 16.95 -10.43
C LEU A 36 -21.64 16.52 -9.94
N ILE A 37 -21.71 15.75 -8.87
CA ILE A 37 -22.96 15.36 -8.23
C ILE A 37 -23.73 16.61 -7.74
N GLU A 38 -23.06 17.61 -7.17
CA GLU A 38 -23.71 18.86 -6.81
C GLU A 38 -24.33 19.56 -8.03
N LYS A 39 -23.59 19.59 -9.15
CA LYS A 39 -24.05 20.24 -10.39
C LYS A 39 -25.29 19.57 -11.01
N TYR A 40 -25.34 18.23 -11.01
CA TYR A 40 -26.38 17.47 -11.72
C TYR A 40 -27.51 17.00 -10.81
N ILE A 41 -27.26 16.73 -9.54
CA ILE A 41 -28.22 16.17 -8.57
C ILE A 41 -28.56 17.18 -7.48
N GLY A 42 -27.63 18.10 -7.19
CA GLY A 42 -27.83 19.14 -6.19
C GLY A 42 -27.04 18.93 -4.89
N LYS A 43 -27.12 19.90 -3.99
CA LYS A 43 -26.34 19.96 -2.73
C LYS A 43 -26.61 18.78 -1.80
N PHE A 44 -27.84 18.26 -1.78
CA PHE A 44 -28.20 17.12 -0.94
C PHE A 44 -27.52 15.84 -1.41
N GLY A 45 -27.52 15.58 -2.72
CA GLY A 45 -26.81 14.47 -3.33
C GLY A 45 -25.31 14.47 -3.05
N ARG A 46 -24.66 15.66 -3.12
CA ARG A 46 -23.26 15.83 -2.74
C ARG A 46 -22.99 15.43 -1.28
N LYS A 47 -23.84 15.86 -0.34
CA LYS A 47 -23.65 15.55 1.09
C LYS A 47 -23.73 14.03 1.34
N ILE A 48 -24.73 13.36 0.75
CA ILE A 48 -24.88 11.90 0.87
C ILE A 48 -23.68 11.20 0.27
N PHE A 49 -23.24 11.60 -0.92
CA PHE A 49 -22.08 11.01 -1.58
C PHE A 49 -20.79 11.17 -0.75
N LEU A 50 -20.55 12.35 -0.20
CA LEU A 50 -19.37 12.58 0.64
C LEU A 50 -19.43 11.77 1.94
N LEU A 51 -20.60 11.67 2.57
CA LEU A 51 -20.80 10.81 3.74
C LEU A 51 -20.52 9.35 3.41
N PHE A 52 -21.05 8.85 2.29
CA PHE A 52 -20.78 7.49 1.81
C PHE A 52 -19.29 7.26 1.59
N CYS A 53 -18.61 8.14 0.87
CA CYS A 53 -17.16 8.04 0.63
C CYS A 53 -16.37 8.03 1.95
N TRP A 54 -16.75 8.87 2.91
CA TRP A 54 -16.10 8.92 4.21
C TRP A 54 -16.26 7.62 4.99
N LEU A 55 -17.47 7.11 5.12
CA LEU A 55 -17.75 5.83 5.78
C LEU A 55 -17.06 4.65 5.09
N PHE A 56 -17.13 4.62 3.76
CA PHE A 56 -16.47 3.59 2.96
C PHE A 56 -14.95 3.58 3.19
N THR A 57 -14.32 4.76 3.18
CA THR A 57 -12.89 4.89 3.42
C THR A 57 -12.50 4.40 4.82
N LEU A 58 -13.31 4.70 5.85
CA LEU A 58 -13.07 4.20 7.21
C LEU A 58 -13.11 2.67 7.28
N ILE A 59 -14.14 2.06 6.69
CA ILE A 59 -14.31 0.60 6.68
C ILE A 59 -13.14 -0.06 5.95
N VAL A 60 -12.79 0.44 4.77
CA VAL A 60 -11.68 -0.10 3.97
C VAL A 60 -10.36 0.04 4.71
N THR A 61 -10.09 1.20 5.31
CA THR A 61 -8.85 1.43 6.07
C THR A 61 -8.76 0.48 7.27
N ALA A 62 -9.86 0.28 8.00
CA ALA A 62 -9.91 -0.64 9.14
C ALA A 62 -9.67 -2.09 8.69
N ALA A 63 -10.31 -2.53 7.61
CA ALA A 63 -10.14 -3.87 7.06
C ALA A 63 -8.68 -4.13 6.61
N PHE A 64 -8.06 -3.19 5.90
CA PHE A 64 -6.66 -3.30 5.51
C PHE A 64 -5.71 -3.26 6.72
N ALA A 65 -5.97 -2.44 7.73
CA ALA A 65 -5.17 -2.40 8.94
C ALA A 65 -5.20 -3.74 9.69
N ASP A 66 -6.38 -4.36 9.81
CA ASP A 66 -6.53 -5.69 10.42
C ASP A 66 -5.82 -6.79 9.61
N MET A 67 -5.92 -6.73 8.28
CA MET A 67 -5.24 -7.66 7.38
C MET A 67 -3.70 -7.56 7.49
N VAL A 68 -3.16 -6.35 7.52
CA VAL A 68 -1.73 -6.10 7.72
C VAL A 68 -1.25 -6.61 9.07
N ALA A 69 -1.98 -6.30 10.15
CA ALA A 69 -1.66 -6.79 11.48
C ALA A 69 -1.72 -8.33 11.57
N GLY A 70 -2.66 -8.95 10.87
CA GLY A 70 -2.76 -10.41 10.73
C GLY A 70 -1.58 -11.04 10.01
N THR A 71 -1.09 -10.39 8.93
CA THR A 71 0.06 -10.87 8.15
C THR A 71 1.36 -10.84 8.95
N PHE A 72 1.54 -9.85 9.81
CA PHE A 72 2.76 -9.72 10.64
C PHE A 72 2.65 -10.45 11.99
N ASN A 73 1.49 -11.03 12.29
CA ASN A 73 1.27 -11.74 13.54
C ASN A 73 2.19 -12.97 13.66
N SER A 74 2.94 -13.02 14.74
CA SER A 74 3.88 -14.09 15.05
C SER A 74 3.29 -15.21 15.93
N TYR A 75 2.05 -15.08 16.38
CA TYR A 75 1.40 -16.02 17.28
C TYR A 75 0.16 -16.64 16.64
N THR A 76 -0.07 -17.90 16.92
CA THR A 76 -1.31 -18.63 16.59
C THR A 76 -1.99 -19.11 17.86
N VAL A 77 -3.31 -19.17 17.84
CA VAL A 77 -4.11 -19.70 18.97
C VAL A 77 -4.42 -21.16 18.66
N VAL A 78 -3.81 -22.06 19.43
CA VAL A 78 -4.09 -23.51 19.40
C VAL A 78 -4.66 -23.90 20.74
N ASP A 79 -5.83 -24.55 20.76
CA ASP A 79 -6.55 -24.98 21.98
C ASP A 79 -6.75 -23.87 23.03
N GLY A 80 -6.96 -22.62 22.58
CA GLY A 80 -7.18 -21.48 23.45
C GLY A 80 -5.90 -20.89 24.07
N VAL A 81 -4.72 -21.40 23.74
CA VAL A 81 -3.42 -20.90 24.20
C VAL A 81 -2.68 -20.23 23.03
N SER A 82 -2.19 -19.02 23.26
CA SER A 82 -1.35 -18.33 22.29
C SER A 82 0.02 -18.97 22.24
N GLN A 83 0.36 -19.61 21.12
CA GLN A 83 1.65 -20.24 20.89
C GLN A 83 2.37 -19.53 19.74
N LEU A 84 3.71 -19.62 19.75
CA LEU A 84 4.52 -19.07 18.65
C LEU A 84 4.25 -19.88 17.38
N SER A 85 3.91 -19.19 16.29
CA SER A 85 3.70 -19.81 14.98
C SER A 85 4.99 -20.35 14.40
N ASP A 86 4.92 -21.43 13.63
CA ASP A 86 6.08 -21.94 12.86
C ASP A 86 6.65 -20.88 11.88
N ALA A 87 5.79 -19.96 11.43
CA ALA A 87 6.15 -18.83 10.57
C ALA A 87 6.51 -17.55 11.34
N ALA A 88 6.66 -17.60 12.67
CA ALA A 88 6.83 -16.40 13.51
C ALA A 88 8.03 -15.52 13.10
N THR A 89 9.16 -16.15 12.78
CA THR A 89 10.36 -15.44 12.32
C THR A 89 10.17 -14.80 10.96
N THR A 90 9.48 -15.47 10.04
CA THR A 90 9.17 -14.96 8.70
C THR A 90 8.19 -13.80 8.77
N ASN A 91 7.11 -13.93 9.56
CA ASN A 91 6.12 -12.87 9.76
C ASN A 91 6.73 -11.65 10.46
N GLY A 92 7.55 -11.89 11.48
CA GLY A 92 8.28 -10.84 12.19
C GLY A 92 9.32 -10.12 11.31
N ALA A 93 10.01 -10.86 10.45
CA ALA A 93 10.93 -10.29 9.46
C ALA A 93 10.18 -9.44 8.43
N ALA A 94 9.03 -9.91 7.91
CA ALA A 94 8.19 -9.13 7.00
C ALA A 94 7.71 -7.81 7.64
N GLY A 95 7.33 -7.84 8.91
CA GLY A 95 6.97 -6.65 9.67
C GLY A 95 8.12 -5.67 9.81
N MET A 96 9.32 -6.16 10.18
CA MET A 96 10.52 -5.32 10.30
C MET A 96 10.97 -4.75 8.95
N VAL A 97 10.97 -5.56 7.87
CA VAL A 97 11.22 -5.08 6.50
C VAL A 97 10.28 -3.93 6.15
N SER A 98 8.98 -4.07 6.45
CA SER A 98 7.97 -3.05 6.16
C SER A 98 8.23 -1.74 6.90
N ILE A 99 8.60 -1.80 8.18
CA ILE A 99 8.96 -0.61 8.98
C ILE A 99 10.23 0.05 8.40
N MET A 100 11.28 -0.74 8.15
CA MET A 100 12.53 -0.21 7.59
C MET A 100 12.32 0.39 6.20
N PHE A 101 11.50 -0.24 5.37
CA PHE A 101 11.13 0.28 4.06
C PHE A 101 10.47 1.67 4.14
N MET A 102 9.59 1.88 5.12
CA MET A 102 8.98 3.21 5.34
C MET A 102 10.01 4.25 5.77
N VAL A 103 10.89 3.89 6.72
CA VAL A 103 11.95 4.79 7.18
C VAL A 103 12.89 5.17 6.02
N PHE A 104 13.33 4.18 5.25
CA PHE A 104 14.19 4.42 4.09
C PHE A 104 13.47 5.17 2.97
N ALA A 105 12.17 5.00 2.78
CA ALA A 105 11.41 5.80 1.82
C ALA A 105 11.40 7.29 2.19
N VAL A 106 11.24 7.62 3.46
CA VAL A 106 11.34 9.01 3.94
C VAL A 106 12.75 9.57 3.74
N VAL A 107 13.79 8.80 4.13
CA VAL A 107 15.19 9.19 3.92
C VAL A 107 15.50 9.40 2.45
N PHE A 108 15.06 8.49 1.59
CA PHE A 108 15.20 8.59 0.13
C PHE A 108 14.53 9.85 -0.41
N GLY A 109 13.30 10.16 0.00
CA GLY A 109 12.59 11.37 -0.42
C GLY A 109 13.30 12.66 0.00
N LEU A 110 13.87 12.70 1.20
CA LEU A 110 14.66 13.83 1.68
C LEU A 110 15.97 13.98 0.90
N LEU A 111 16.67 12.88 0.64
CA LEU A 111 17.92 12.87 -0.13
C LEU A 111 17.68 13.28 -1.59
N GLN A 112 16.62 12.77 -2.21
CA GLN A 112 16.22 13.13 -3.57
C GLN A 112 16.01 14.64 -3.70
N LYS A 113 15.30 15.25 -2.75
CA LYS A 113 15.03 16.68 -2.73
C LYS A 113 16.30 17.49 -2.45
N LYS A 114 17.16 17.04 -1.54
CA LYS A 114 18.38 17.76 -1.15
C LYS A 114 19.44 17.77 -2.26
N PHE A 115 19.62 16.63 -2.94
CA PHE A 115 20.68 16.46 -3.93
C PHE A 115 20.18 16.59 -5.38
N ASN A 116 18.87 16.88 -5.60
CA ASN A 116 18.25 16.92 -6.94
C ASN A 116 18.62 15.70 -7.78
N LEU A 117 18.60 14.51 -7.17
CA LEU A 117 18.94 13.26 -7.82
C LEU A 117 17.97 12.99 -8.96
N SER A 118 18.48 12.61 -10.12
CA SER A 118 17.68 12.34 -11.31
C SER A 118 18.26 11.15 -12.08
N GLY A 119 17.36 10.38 -12.70
CA GLY A 119 17.70 9.28 -13.57
C GLY A 119 18.40 8.12 -12.85
N TRP A 120 19.54 7.68 -13.39
CA TRP A 120 20.24 6.48 -12.90
C TRP A 120 20.68 6.55 -11.43
N LYS A 121 21.10 7.72 -10.96
CA LYS A 121 21.54 7.90 -9.56
C LYS A 121 20.38 7.73 -8.57
N GLU A 122 19.21 8.19 -8.95
CA GLU A 122 17.97 8.03 -8.19
C GLU A 122 17.59 6.56 -8.10
N ALA A 123 17.62 5.82 -9.23
CA ALA A 123 17.33 4.39 -9.27
C ALA A 123 18.32 3.58 -8.40
N ALA A 124 19.62 3.87 -8.51
CA ALA A 124 20.65 3.21 -7.72
C ALA A 124 20.46 3.41 -6.21
N LEU A 125 20.13 4.65 -5.77
CA LEU A 125 19.83 4.94 -4.39
C LEU A 125 18.57 4.22 -3.90
N GLY A 126 17.51 4.18 -4.72
CA GLY A 126 16.29 3.46 -4.40
C GLY A 126 16.52 1.97 -4.20
N ILE A 127 17.27 1.33 -5.11
CA ILE A 127 17.65 -0.10 -5.01
C ILE A 127 18.51 -0.34 -3.76
N LEU A 128 19.47 0.54 -3.46
CA LEU A 128 20.28 0.42 -2.24
C LEU A 128 19.42 0.47 -0.98
N CYS A 129 18.47 1.39 -0.91
CA CYS A 129 17.54 1.49 0.22
C CYS A 129 16.66 0.23 0.37
N ILE A 130 16.23 -0.36 -0.73
CA ILE A 130 15.47 -1.61 -0.72
C ILE A 130 16.34 -2.75 -0.15
N ILE A 131 17.55 -2.93 -0.67
CA ILE A 131 18.48 -3.98 -0.22
C ILE A 131 18.77 -3.81 1.28
N ALA A 132 19.02 -2.57 1.73
CA ALA A 132 19.25 -2.27 3.14
C ALA A 132 18.03 -2.62 4.02
N SER A 133 16.81 -2.33 3.55
CA SER A 133 15.56 -2.67 4.26
C SER A 133 15.43 -4.18 4.44
N PHE A 134 15.70 -4.95 3.39
CA PHE A 134 15.65 -6.42 3.46
C PHE A 134 16.76 -6.99 4.34
N ALA A 135 18.00 -6.50 4.21
CA ALA A 135 19.11 -6.96 5.00
C ALA A 135 18.87 -6.76 6.51
N ILE A 136 18.37 -5.59 6.91
CA ILE A 136 18.07 -5.30 8.32
C ILE A 136 16.86 -6.14 8.78
N GLY A 137 15.79 -6.17 8.01
CA GLY A 137 14.55 -6.85 8.39
C GLY A 137 14.70 -8.36 8.56
N MET A 138 15.51 -9.00 7.72
CA MET A 138 15.77 -10.45 7.82
C MET A 138 16.68 -10.80 9.01
N ASN A 139 17.59 -9.90 9.41
CA ASN A 139 18.50 -10.14 10.55
C ASN A 139 17.85 -9.83 11.91
N PHE A 140 16.85 -8.96 11.96
CA PHE A 140 16.20 -8.51 13.19
C PHE A 140 14.67 -8.66 13.13
N PRO A 141 14.11 -9.90 13.14
CA PRO A 141 12.67 -10.10 13.09
C PRO A 141 11.99 -9.57 14.36
N LEU A 142 10.90 -8.82 14.22
CA LEU A 142 10.07 -8.34 15.31
C LEU A 142 8.94 -9.34 15.60
N ILE A 143 9.05 -10.06 16.70
CA ILE A 143 8.09 -11.08 17.10
C ILE A 143 7.04 -10.45 18.03
N PHE A 144 5.93 -9.99 17.46
CA PHE A 144 4.82 -9.40 18.18
C PHE A 144 3.49 -10.12 17.89
N ASN A 145 2.53 -9.97 18.79
CA ASN A 145 1.16 -10.45 18.58
C ASN A 145 0.35 -9.50 17.67
N LYS A 146 -0.80 -9.96 17.18
CA LYS A 146 -1.70 -9.20 16.31
C LYS A 146 -2.10 -7.84 16.91
N ASP A 147 -2.39 -7.80 18.22
CA ASP A 147 -2.84 -6.58 18.88
C ASP A 147 -1.76 -5.50 18.87
N THR A 148 -0.51 -5.87 19.18
CA THR A 148 0.63 -4.96 19.13
C THR A 148 0.84 -4.41 17.71
N TRP A 149 0.76 -5.27 16.68
CA TRP A 149 0.83 -4.84 15.28
C TRP A 149 -0.32 -3.92 14.89
N SER A 150 -1.53 -4.17 15.40
CA SER A 150 -2.69 -3.28 15.18
C SER A 150 -2.43 -1.88 15.74
N TYR A 151 -1.87 -1.77 16.97
CA TYR A 151 -1.50 -0.48 17.55
C TYR A 151 -0.40 0.24 16.75
N ILE A 152 0.64 -0.48 16.34
CA ILE A 152 1.72 0.08 15.51
C ILE A 152 1.15 0.61 14.18
N THR A 153 0.30 -0.18 13.53
CA THR A 153 -0.35 0.20 12.27
C THR A 153 -1.26 1.41 12.45
N PHE A 154 -2.01 1.49 13.55
CA PHE A 154 -2.88 2.63 13.85
C PHE A 154 -2.08 3.92 14.03
N VAL A 155 -1.00 3.88 14.82
CA VAL A 155 -0.08 5.01 15.01
C VAL A 155 0.53 5.45 13.67
N TYR A 156 0.95 4.46 12.83
CA TYR A 156 1.46 4.75 11.50
C TYR A 156 0.42 5.45 10.62
N ILE A 157 -0.84 4.97 10.57
CA ILE A 157 -1.91 5.58 9.78
C ILE A 157 -2.14 7.03 10.22
N PHE A 158 -2.12 7.30 11.53
CA PHE A 158 -2.26 8.66 12.05
C PHE A 158 -1.16 9.58 11.52
N PHE A 159 0.11 9.19 11.63
CA PHE A 159 1.21 9.99 11.11
C PHE A 159 1.17 10.11 9.58
N ALA A 160 0.83 9.05 8.88
CA ALA A 160 0.72 9.05 7.43
C ALA A 160 -0.37 9.99 6.91
N ALA A 161 -1.47 10.16 7.67
CA ALA A 161 -2.54 11.10 7.32
C ALA A 161 -2.14 12.56 7.49
N VAL A 162 -1.22 12.87 8.41
CA VAL A 162 -0.74 14.24 8.69
C VAL A 162 0.41 14.65 7.78
N LEU A 163 1.26 13.69 7.40
CA LEU A 163 2.44 13.98 6.58
C LEU A 163 2.08 14.32 5.12
N PRO A 164 2.79 15.26 4.50
CA PRO A 164 2.55 15.60 3.11
C PRO A 164 2.91 14.45 2.16
N MET A 165 2.14 14.28 1.10
CA MET A 165 2.25 13.17 0.14
C MET A 165 3.63 13.06 -0.51
N TRP A 166 4.32 14.18 -0.75
CA TRP A 166 5.64 14.20 -1.37
C TRP A 166 6.73 13.59 -0.48
N LEU A 167 6.52 13.60 0.84
CA LEU A 167 7.50 13.07 1.79
C LEU A 167 7.35 11.56 1.99
N LEU A 168 6.11 11.06 2.05
CA LEU A 168 5.85 9.66 2.39
C LEU A 168 5.44 8.83 1.18
N LYS A 169 4.47 9.31 0.40
CA LYS A 169 3.83 8.51 -0.67
C LYS A 169 4.70 8.41 -1.92
N GLN A 170 5.18 9.52 -2.44
CA GLN A 170 5.94 9.53 -3.70
C GLN A 170 7.22 8.67 -3.64
N PRO A 171 8.11 8.83 -2.63
CA PRO A 171 9.32 8.02 -2.53
C PRO A 171 9.02 6.54 -2.33
N ARG A 172 8.01 6.22 -1.53
CA ARG A 172 7.55 4.86 -1.29
C ARG A 172 7.04 4.21 -2.56
N ASP A 173 6.17 4.87 -3.30
CA ASP A 173 5.59 4.34 -4.55
C ASP A 173 6.69 4.10 -5.60
N TYR A 174 7.68 4.99 -5.68
CA TYR A 174 8.83 4.82 -6.55
C TYR A 174 9.64 3.55 -6.21
N MET A 175 9.99 3.36 -4.93
CA MET A 175 10.69 2.16 -4.46
C MET A 175 9.85 0.89 -4.66
N THR A 176 8.54 0.95 -4.40
CA THR A 176 7.62 -0.17 -4.58
C THR A 176 7.56 -0.64 -6.04
N THR A 177 7.73 0.26 -7.01
CA THR A 177 7.78 -0.11 -8.44
C THR A 177 8.91 -1.08 -8.73
N PHE A 178 10.10 -0.87 -8.17
CA PHE A 178 11.23 -1.82 -8.35
C PHE A 178 10.94 -3.18 -7.72
N MET A 179 10.36 -3.19 -6.51
CA MET A 179 9.95 -4.45 -5.86
C MET A 179 8.92 -5.20 -6.70
N PHE A 180 7.95 -4.49 -7.28
CA PHE A 180 6.92 -5.07 -8.11
C PHE A 180 7.48 -5.69 -9.40
N ILE A 181 8.42 -5.00 -10.06
CA ILE A 181 9.12 -5.53 -11.24
C ILE A 181 9.92 -6.78 -10.89
N CYS A 182 10.67 -6.76 -9.77
CA CYS A 182 11.39 -7.94 -9.29
C CYS A 182 10.45 -9.11 -8.99
N MET A 183 9.30 -8.86 -8.36
CA MET A 183 8.30 -9.89 -8.07
C MET A 183 7.75 -10.52 -9.36
N ILE A 184 7.43 -9.72 -10.37
CA ILE A 184 6.96 -10.23 -11.68
C ILE A 184 8.06 -11.06 -12.36
N ALA A 185 9.31 -10.59 -12.36
CA ALA A 185 10.43 -11.32 -12.94
C ALA A 185 10.65 -12.67 -12.24
N CYS A 186 10.56 -12.70 -10.90
CA CYS A 186 10.66 -13.95 -10.14
C CYS A 186 9.51 -14.91 -10.45
N LEU A 187 8.28 -14.40 -10.58
CA LEU A 187 7.12 -15.23 -10.93
C LEU A 187 7.25 -15.85 -12.32
N LEU A 188 7.70 -15.07 -13.31
CA LEU A 188 7.94 -15.58 -14.66
C LEU A 188 9.04 -16.66 -14.66
N TYR A 189 10.13 -16.41 -13.94
CA TYR A 189 11.23 -17.37 -13.84
C TYR A 189 10.80 -18.69 -13.15
N THR A 190 10.00 -18.61 -12.08
CA THR A 190 9.51 -19.80 -11.37
C THR A 190 8.44 -20.55 -12.16
N SER A 191 7.66 -19.86 -13.01
CA SER A 191 6.70 -20.51 -13.91
C SER A 191 7.40 -21.31 -15.01
N ASP A 192 8.46 -20.75 -15.61
CA ASP A 192 9.26 -21.46 -16.64
C ASP A 192 10.04 -22.65 -16.08
N ALA A 193 10.34 -22.66 -14.79
CA ALA A 193 11.04 -23.77 -14.14
C ALA A 193 10.11 -24.93 -13.71
N ALA A 194 8.79 -24.74 -13.81
CA ALA A 194 7.77 -25.72 -13.41
C ALA A 194 7.20 -26.51 -14.61
N ASP A 195 7.55 -26.16 -15.85
CA ASP A 195 7.28 -26.89 -17.11
C ASP A 195 8.52 -27.72 -17.51
#